data_188735d99899464ab61cce9e0a041fe7
#
_entry.id   188735d99899464ab61cce9e0a041fe7
#
_cell.length_a   1.000
_cell.length_b   1.000
_cell.length_c   1.000
_cell.angle_alpha   90.00
_cell.angle_beta   90.00
_cell.angle_gamma   90.00
#
_symmetry.space_group_name_H-M   'P 1'
#
loop_
_entity.id
_entity.type
_entity.pdbx_description
1 polymer ?
#
loop_
_entity_poly.entity_id
_entity_poly.type
_entity_poly.pdbx_seq_one_letter_code
_entity_poly.pdbx_strand_id
1 'polypeptide(L)'
;MVATDGFVIDLAAKRVAGADGTEIRLTPTEWQIVEVLVRHAGKLVPQRQLLQEVWGPQYETETNYLRVFMAQIRRKLEADPSRPRHFLTEPGMGYRFEGERLGSSDR
;
A
#
# COMPACT_ATOMS: atom_id res chain seq x y z
N MET A 1 10.24 -6.39 7.50
CA MET A 1 10.55 -5.08 6.91
C MET A 1 10.53 -5.19 5.39
N VAL A 2 9.93 -4.21 4.75
CA VAL A 2 9.80 -4.20 3.29
C VAL A 2 10.48 -2.95 2.75
N ALA A 3 11.31 -3.10 1.74
CA ALA A 3 12.06 -1.99 1.18
C ALA A 3 11.88 -1.91 -0.32
N THR A 4 11.85 -0.68 -0.81
CA THR A 4 11.93 -0.37 -2.24
C THR A 4 13.05 0.64 -2.40
N ASP A 5 13.29 1.07 -3.63
CA ASP A 5 14.29 2.12 -3.85
C ASP A 5 13.80 3.50 -3.38
N GLY A 6 12.52 3.63 -3.03
CA GLY A 6 11.96 4.91 -2.62
C GLY A 6 11.55 4.99 -1.16
N PHE A 7 11.38 3.86 -0.48
CA PHE A 7 10.94 3.88 0.91
C PHE A 7 11.17 2.53 1.58
N VAL A 8 11.11 2.56 2.92
CA VAL A 8 11.19 1.35 3.74
C VAL A 8 9.98 1.33 4.67
N ILE A 9 9.30 0.20 4.73
CA ILE A 9 8.15 0.00 5.60
C ILE A 9 8.51 -1.00 6.68
N ASP A 10 8.33 -0.61 7.94
CA ASP A 10 8.51 -1.48 9.10
C ASP A 10 7.13 -1.73 9.70
N LEU A 11 6.56 -2.89 9.39
CA LEU A 11 5.22 -3.22 9.86
C LEU A 11 5.15 -3.36 11.37
N ALA A 12 6.19 -3.90 11.97
CA ALA A 12 6.20 -4.11 13.42
C ALA A 12 6.22 -2.79 14.17
N ALA A 13 7.00 -1.83 13.68
CA ALA A 13 7.08 -0.51 14.30
C ALA A 13 5.99 0.44 13.79
N LYS A 14 5.28 0.06 12.74
CA LYS A 14 4.29 0.90 12.06
C LYS A 14 4.90 2.21 11.61
N ARG A 15 6.03 2.12 10.92
CA ARG A 15 6.77 3.27 10.43
C ARG A 15 7.12 3.12 8.97
N VAL A 16 7.14 4.25 8.28
CA VAL A 16 7.60 4.34 6.90
C VAL A 16 8.63 5.44 6.83
N ALA A 17 9.74 5.15 6.18
CA ALA A 17 10.79 6.15 5.95
C ALA A 17 11.09 6.22 4.47
N GLY A 18 11.40 7.41 4.00
CA GLY A 18 11.85 7.61 2.62
C GLY A 18 13.25 7.08 2.42
N ALA A 19 13.72 7.14 1.17
CA ALA A 19 15.05 6.66 0.82
C ALA A 19 16.15 7.41 1.58
N ASP A 20 15.89 8.66 1.93
CA ASP A 20 16.83 9.49 2.67
C ASP A 20 16.74 9.32 4.19
N GLY A 21 15.89 8.41 4.66
CA GLY A 21 15.70 8.18 6.07
C GLY A 21 14.66 9.08 6.74
N THR A 22 14.09 10.03 6.00
CA THR A 22 13.07 10.91 6.55
C THR A 22 11.77 10.14 6.79
N GLU A 23 11.21 10.31 7.98
CA GLU A 23 9.95 9.64 8.30
C GLU A 23 8.81 10.17 7.44
N ILE A 24 8.00 9.26 6.91
CA ILE A 24 6.81 9.60 6.15
C ILE A 24 5.60 9.26 7.03
N ARG A 25 4.74 10.24 7.27
CA ARG A 25 3.59 10.03 8.15
C ARG A 25 2.37 9.63 7.35
N LEU A 26 1.82 8.47 7.71
CA LEU A 26 0.55 8.02 7.18
C LEU A 26 -0.52 8.23 8.24
N THR A 27 -1.74 8.56 7.78
CA THR A 27 -2.87 8.58 8.69
C THR A 27 -3.19 7.14 9.11
N PRO A 28 -3.95 6.95 10.20
CA PRO A 28 -4.31 5.58 10.62
C PRO A 28 -4.99 4.77 9.52
N THR A 29 -5.91 5.38 8.76
CA THR A 29 -6.58 4.66 7.68
C THR A 29 -5.64 4.33 6.54
N GLU A 30 -4.78 5.28 6.15
CA GLU A 30 -3.76 5.01 5.14
C GLU A 30 -2.86 3.86 5.58
N TRP A 31 -2.47 3.87 6.86
CA TRP A 31 -1.62 2.81 7.37
C TRP A 31 -2.30 1.45 7.30
N GLN A 32 -3.60 1.39 7.65
CA GLN A 32 -4.34 0.12 7.59
C GLN A 32 -4.36 -0.44 6.18
N ILE A 33 -4.57 0.41 5.18
CA ILE A 33 -4.58 -0.01 3.79
C ILE A 33 -3.20 -0.51 3.38
N VAL A 34 -2.16 0.26 3.69
CA VAL A 34 -0.78 -0.13 3.36
C VAL A 34 -0.44 -1.47 4.00
N GLU A 35 -0.82 -1.64 5.26
CA GLU A 35 -0.50 -2.87 5.98
C GLU A 35 -1.14 -4.09 5.33
N VAL A 36 -2.41 -4.00 4.95
CA VAL A 36 -3.08 -5.10 4.29
C VAL A 36 -2.39 -5.45 2.97
N LEU A 37 -2.10 -4.43 2.17
CA LEU A 37 -1.49 -4.66 0.86
C LEU A 37 -0.08 -5.24 0.98
N VAL A 38 0.70 -4.74 1.92
CA VAL A 38 2.07 -5.21 2.10
C VAL A 38 2.10 -6.63 2.64
N ARG A 39 1.17 -6.98 3.53
CA ARG A 39 1.08 -8.36 4.02
C ARG A 39 0.77 -9.35 2.91
N HIS A 40 0.11 -8.89 1.85
CA HIS A 40 -0.21 -9.70 0.68
C HIS A 40 0.66 -9.31 -0.51
N ALA A 41 1.89 -8.89 -0.25
CA ALA A 41 2.79 -8.41 -1.29
C ALA A 41 2.87 -9.36 -2.46
N GLY A 42 2.76 -8.82 -3.66
CA GLY A 42 2.79 -9.59 -4.89
C GLY A 42 1.47 -10.22 -5.27
N LYS A 43 0.45 -10.09 -4.44
CA LYS A 43 -0.85 -10.71 -4.68
C LYS A 43 -1.94 -9.66 -4.81
N LEU A 44 -2.93 -9.95 -5.63
CA LEU A 44 -4.10 -9.11 -5.75
C LEU A 44 -4.92 -9.17 -4.45
N VAL A 45 -5.28 -7.99 -3.94
CA VAL A 45 -6.23 -7.89 -2.84
C VAL A 45 -7.52 -7.31 -3.42
N PRO A 46 -8.61 -8.08 -3.45
CA PRO A 46 -9.87 -7.58 -4.02
C PRO A 46 -10.39 -6.36 -3.27
N GLN A 47 -11.06 -5.47 -3.98
CA GLN A 47 -11.62 -4.26 -3.39
C GLN A 47 -12.50 -4.56 -2.19
N ARG A 48 -13.38 -5.56 -2.33
CA ARG A 48 -14.28 -5.93 -1.25
C ARG A 48 -13.52 -6.35 0.00
N GLN A 49 -12.49 -7.17 -0.17
CA GLN A 49 -11.70 -7.63 0.97
C GLN A 49 -11.03 -6.46 1.67
N LEU A 50 -10.45 -5.55 0.89
CA LEU A 50 -9.76 -4.39 1.45
C LEU A 50 -10.73 -3.50 2.22
N LEU A 51 -11.91 -3.25 1.64
CA LEU A 51 -12.93 -2.45 2.31
C LEU A 51 -13.40 -3.09 3.60
N GLN A 52 -13.63 -4.40 3.58
CA GLN A 52 -14.09 -5.10 4.78
C GLN A 52 -13.04 -5.08 5.88
N GLU A 53 -11.77 -5.27 5.53
CA GLU A 53 -10.72 -5.32 6.54
C GLU A 53 -10.44 -3.95 7.16
N VAL A 54 -10.58 -2.88 6.38
CA VAL A 54 -10.26 -1.55 6.87
C VAL A 54 -11.47 -0.87 7.50
N TRP A 55 -12.66 -0.98 6.91
CA TRP A 55 -13.85 -0.27 7.38
C TRP A 55 -14.94 -1.17 7.94
N GLY A 56 -14.96 -2.43 7.54
CA GLY A 56 -15.97 -3.38 7.98
C GLY A 56 -16.89 -3.83 6.86
N PRO A 57 -17.66 -4.93 7.10
CA PRO A 57 -18.46 -5.54 6.02
C PRO A 57 -19.51 -4.62 5.40
N GLN A 58 -20.04 -3.67 6.18
CA GLN A 58 -21.06 -2.79 5.67
C GLN A 58 -20.54 -1.82 4.61
N TYR A 59 -19.23 -1.71 4.45
CA TYR A 59 -18.62 -0.78 3.50
C TYR A 59 -18.14 -1.46 2.22
N GLU A 60 -18.48 -2.71 1.99
CA GLU A 60 -17.87 -3.49 0.91
C GLU A 60 -18.15 -2.96 -0.50
N THR A 61 -19.10 -2.04 -0.65
CA THR A 61 -19.39 -1.44 -1.95
C THR A 61 -18.85 -0.01 -2.07
N GLU A 62 -18.19 0.50 -1.03
CA GLU A 62 -17.72 1.88 -1.02
C GLU A 62 -16.35 2.02 -1.69
N THR A 63 -16.28 1.60 -2.94
CA THR A 63 -14.99 1.56 -3.65
C THR A 63 -14.36 2.93 -3.84
N ASN A 64 -15.18 3.99 -3.78
CA ASN A 64 -14.65 5.34 -3.91
C ASN A 64 -13.75 5.72 -2.75
N TYR A 65 -13.98 5.16 -1.56
CA TYR A 65 -13.10 5.39 -0.42
C TYR A 65 -11.68 4.94 -0.76
N LEU A 66 -11.55 3.76 -1.37
CA LEU A 66 -10.23 3.24 -1.73
C LEU A 66 -9.53 4.14 -2.74
N ARG A 67 -10.26 4.66 -3.71
CA ARG A 67 -9.65 5.54 -4.70
C ARG A 67 -9.04 6.78 -4.06
N VAL A 68 -9.78 7.39 -3.13
CA VAL A 68 -9.32 8.59 -2.46
C VAL A 68 -8.08 8.29 -1.63
N PHE A 69 -8.13 7.24 -0.82
CA PHE A 69 -6.99 6.91 0.04
C PHE A 69 -5.79 6.40 -0.74
N MET A 70 -6.02 5.65 -1.82
CA MET A 70 -4.91 5.21 -2.66
C MET A 70 -4.21 6.39 -3.31
N ALA A 71 -4.96 7.40 -3.74
CA ALA A 71 -4.35 8.60 -4.28
C ALA A 71 -3.47 9.30 -3.23
N GLN A 72 -3.93 9.36 -1.99
CA GLN A 72 -3.16 9.97 -0.91
C GLN A 72 -1.88 9.18 -0.62
N ILE A 73 -2.01 7.85 -0.55
CA ILE A 73 -0.87 6.98 -0.30
C ILE A 73 0.18 7.15 -1.39
N ARG A 74 -0.27 7.18 -2.64
CA ARG A 74 0.64 7.33 -3.77
C ARG A 74 1.37 8.67 -3.74
N ARG A 75 0.68 9.73 -3.36
CA ARG A 75 1.34 11.03 -3.24
C ARG A 75 2.44 11.03 -2.20
N LYS A 76 2.29 10.23 -1.16
CA LYS A 76 3.29 10.16 -0.08
C LYS A 76 4.42 9.21 -0.38
N LEU A 77 4.15 8.11 -1.09
CA LEU A 77 5.11 7.01 -1.20
C LEU A 77 5.66 6.79 -2.60
N GLU A 78 4.91 7.12 -3.65
CA GLU A 78 5.37 6.90 -5.02
C GLU A 78 6.18 8.09 -5.51
N ALA A 79 7.26 7.81 -6.25
CA ALA A 79 8.05 8.87 -6.86
C ALA A 79 7.21 9.67 -7.86
N ASP A 80 6.36 8.97 -8.61
CA ASP A 80 5.41 9.59 -9.54
C ASP A 80 4.03 9.01 -9.28
N PRO A 81 3.18 9.72 -8.53
CA PRO A 81 1.85 9.17 -8.20
C PRO A 81 0.98 8.82 -9.38
N SER A 82 1.20 9.48 -10.54
CA SER A 82 0.42 9.17 -11.73
C SER A 82 0.88 7.90 -12.42
N ARG A 83 2.08 7.42 -12.09
CA ARG A 83 2.65 6.18 -12.62
C ARG A 83 3.18 5.34 -11.46
N PRO A 84 2.28 4.80 -10.64
CA PRO A 84 2.72 4.08 -9.46
C PRO A 84 3.49 2.81 -9.82
N ARG A 85 4.54 2.55 -9.08
CA ARG A 85 5.36 1.36 -9.25
C ARG A 85 5.10 0.33 -8.17
N HIS A 86 4.53 0.74 -7.06
CA HIS A 86 4.40 -0.13 -5.89
C HIS A 86 2.96 -0.36 -5.46
N PHE A 87 2.15 0.69 -5.43
CA PHE A 87 0.75 0.57 -5.04
C PHE A 87 -0.09 0.62 -6.31
N LEU A 88 -0.33 -0.57 -6.87
CA LEU A 88 -0.88 -0.72 -8.20
C LEU A 88 -2.39 -0.96 -8.17
N THR A 89 -3.08 -0.48 -9.19
CA THR A 89 -4.49 -0.75 -9.40
C THR A 89 -4.63 -1.88 -10.41
N GLU A 90 -5.43 -2.90 -10.07
CA GLU A 90 -5.87 -3.91 -11.03
C GLU A 90 -7.29 -3.52 -11.40
N PRO A 91 -7.51 -2.92 -12.57
CA PRO A 91 -8.81 -2.31 -12.89
C PRO A 91 -9.97 -3.30 -12.74
N GLY A 92 -11.00 -2.85 -12.05
CA GLY A 92 -12.20 -3.65 -11.81
C GLY A 92 -12.04 -4.77 -10.80
N MET A 93 -10.83 -4.98 -10.26
CA MET A 93 -10.58 -6.12 -9.38
C MET A 93 -10.11 -5.70 -7.99
N GLY A 94 -9.13 -4.82 -7.90
CA GLY A 94 -8.59 -4.41 -6.61
C GLY A 94 -7.23 -3.78 -6.73
N TYR A 95 -6.38 -4.06 -5.73
CA TYR A 95 -5.08 -3.42 -5.64
C TYR A 95 -4.01 -4.45 -5.32
N ARG A 96 -2.75 -4.08 -5.61
CA ARG A 96 -1.62 -4.97 -5.39
C ARG A 96 -0.42 -4.14 -4.95
N PHE A 97 0.33 -4.63 -3.98
CA PHE A 97 1.60 -4.05 -3.62
C PHE A 97 2.73 -4.82 -4.28
N GLU A 98 3.60 -4.10 -5.00
CA GLU A 98 4.82 -4.68 -5.55
C GLU A 98 6.00 -3.93 -4.98
N GLY A 99 6.85 -4.64 -4.28
CA GLY A 99 8.04 -4.06 -3.71
C GLY A 99 9.26 -4.90 -4.02
N GLU A 100 10.42 -4.27 -3.92
CA GLU A 100 11.66 -5.00 -4.05
C GLU A 100 11.92 -5.74 -2.75
N ARG A 101 12.34 -6.97 -2.87
CA ARG A 101 12.65 -7.76 -1.70
C ARG A 101 14.12 -7.68 -1.40
N LEU A 102 14.44 -7.30 -0.19
CA LEU A 102 15.82 -7.35 0.26
C LEU A 102 16.26 -8.79 0.32
N GLY A 103 17.39 -9.08 -0.30
CA GLY A 103 17.96 -10.41 -0.30
C GLY A 103 17.24 -11.41 -1.19
N SER A 104 16.31 -11.00 -1.97
CA SER A 104 15.58 -11.86 -2.89
C SER A 104 16.41 -12.06 -4.14
N SER A 105 16.49 -13.25 -4.61
CA SER A 105 17.14 -13.43 -5.87
C SER A 105 16.50 -14.41 -6.74
N ASP A 106 16.28 -14.23 -6.13
CA ASP A 106 15.91 -14.78 -6.69
C ASP A 106 15.76 -15.51 -7.21
N ARG A 107 16.03 -15.57 -7.16
CA ARG A 107 15.80 -16.07 -7.61
C ARG A 107 15.73 -16.57 -7.86
#